data_da3708ef7c339f0e52479c9d79a1f56a
#
_entry.id   da3708ef7c339f0e52479c9d79a1f56a
#
_cell.length_a   1.000
_cell.length_b   1.000
_cell.length_c   1.000
_cell.angle_alpha   90.00
_cell.angle_beta   90.00
_cell.angle_gamma   90.00
#
_symmetry.space_group_name_H-M   'P 1'
#
loop_
_entity.id
_entity.type
_entity.pdbx_description
1 polymer ?
#
loop_
_entity_poly.entity_id
_entity_poly.type
_entity_poly.pdbx_seq_one_letter_code
_entity_poly.pdbx_strand_id
1 'polypeptide(L)'
;MKLRKILYLYLALWLAFPCIVIIIWMMDYNLLIGTTGTAFRIQGILNCIAAVCGITLAFLHYREAEKALKNKITLAMITAGTAFLLLCGNFLCIFFDGFEEYHSFTSPDGIHTIVIMENVSLISGQVTLYERVNPLLIYPKERIITDDGHRPICAGEYSLVWDGDTV
;
A
#
# COMPACT_ATOMS: atom_id res chain seq x y z
N MET A 1 -21.03 -23.11 7.88
CA MET A 1 -21.03 -22.83 6.42
C MET A 1 -20.91 -21.33 6.10
N LYS A 2 -21.63 -20.40 6.73
CA LYS A 2 -21.56 -18.94 6.47
C LYS A 2 -20.16 -18.33 6.70
N LEU A 3 -19.51 -18.64 7.85
CA LEU A 3 -18.18 -18.09 8.16
C LEU A 3 -17.13 -18.39 7.09
N ARG A 4 -17.04 -19.64 6.63
CA ARG A 4 -16.07 -20.02 5.58
C ARG A 4 -16.28 -19.25 4.30
N LYS A 5 -17.53 -19.05 3.87
CA LYS A 5 -17.83 -18.26 2.66
C LYS A 5 -17.32 -16.83 2.79
N ILE A 6 -17.49 -16.21 3.96
CA ILE A 6 -16.97 -14.85 4.24
C ILE A 6 -15.44 -14.81 4.18
N LEU A 7 -14.76 -15.79 4.79
CA LEU A 7 -13.30 -15.87 4.78
C LEU A 7 -12.75 -16.07 3.36
N TYR A 8 -13.36 -16.95 2.55
CA TYR A 8 -12.96 -17.11 1.15
C TYR A 8 -13.23 -15.87 0.30
N LEU A 9 -14.36 -15.19 0.52
CA LEU A 9 -14.66 -13.93 -0.17
C LEU A 9 -13.60 -12.88 0.14
N TYR A 10 -13.22 -12.75 1.41
CA TYR A 10 -12.18 -11.83 1.81
C TYR A 10 -10.83 -12.15 1.13
N LEU A 11 -10.43 -13.43 1.11
CA LEU A 11 -9.19 -13.85 0.44
C LEU A 11 -9.22 -13.55 -1.07
N ALA A 12 -10.39 -13.71 -1.72
CA ALA A 12 -10.55 -13.33 -3.13
C ALA A 12 -10.38 -11.83 -3.35
N LEU A 13 -10.97 -10.98 -2.48
CA LEU A 13 -10.82 -9.53 -2.52
C LEU A 13 -9.37 -9.10 -2.24
N TRP A 14 -8.71 -9.76 -1.28
CA TRP A 14 -7.30 -9.52 -0.99
C TRP A 14 -6.41 -9.80 -2.19
N LEU A 15 -6.64 -10.87 -2.95
CA LEU A 15 -5.91 -11.20 -4.19
C LEU A 15 -6.23 -10.22 -5.33
N ALA A 16 -7.45 -9.68 -5.38
CA ALA A 16 -7.87 -8.75 -6.42
C ALA A 16 -7.21 -7.35 -6.23
N PHE A 17 -6.94 -6.94 -5.00
CA PHE A 17 -6.41 -5.60 -4.71
C PHE A 17 -5.10 -5.29 -5.44
N PRO A 18 -4.02 -6.13 -5.38
CA PRO A 18 -2.78 -5.84 -6.09
C PRO A 18 -2.98 -5.79 -7.62
N CYS A 19 -3.91 -6.58 -8.17
CA CYS A 19 -4.24 -6.51 -9.60
C CYS A 19 -4.84 -5.15 -9.96
N ILE A 20 -5.74 -4.62 -9.12
CA ILE A 20 -6.32 -3.28 -9.29
C ILE A 20 -5.23 -2.21 -9.21
N VAL A 21 -4.33 -2.29 -8.23
CA VAL A 21 -3.21 -1.35 -8.07
C VAL A 21 -2.30 -1.38 -9.29
N ILE A 22 -1.98 -2.55 -9.83
CA ILE A 22 -1.17 -2.68 -11.04
C ILE A 22 -1.87 -2.02 -12.25
N ILE A 23 -3.18 -2.21 -12.41
CA ILE A 23 -3.94 -1.57 -13.49
C ILE A 23 -3.90 -0.05 -13.34
N ILE A 24 -4.11 0.48 -12.14
CA ILE A 24 -4.03 1.91 -11.84
C ILE A 24 -2.64 2.45 -12.20
N TRP A 25 -1.60 1.74 -11.81
CA TRP A 25 -0.22 2.11 -12.11
C TRP A 25 0.10 2.05 -13.62
N MET A 26 -0.42 1.07 -14.35
CA MET A 26 -0.29 1.00 -15.82
C MET A 26 -0.99 2.15 -16.55
N MET A 27 -1.90 2.86 -15.90
CA MET A 27 -2.57 4.06 -16.39
C MET A 27 -1.85 5.35 -15.95
N ASP A 28 -0.63 5.25 -15.42
CA ASP A 28 0.18 6.35 -14.86
C ASP A 28 -0.44 7.04 -13.62
N TYR A 29 -1.38 6.38 -12.95
CA TYR A 29 -1.94 6.86 -11.69
C TYR A 29 -1.35 6.14 -10.48
N ASN A 30 -1.36 6.84 -9.34
CA ASN A 30 -1.01 6.24 -8.05
C ASN A 30 -2.20 6.32 -7.09
N LEU A 31 -2.36 5.28 -6.26
CA LEU A 31 -3.38 5.23 -5.23
C LEU A 31 -2.89 5.97 -3.98
N LEU A 32 -3.60 7.01 -3.57
CA LEU A 32 -3.32 7.74 -2.33
C LEU A 32 -4.62 8.25 -1.69
N ILE A 33 -4.95 7.72 -0.53
CA ILE A 33 -6.12 8.15 0.26
C ILE A 33 -5.64 9.09 1.37
N GLY A 34 -6.05 10.36 1.29
CA GLY A 34 -5.53 11.39 2.18
C GLY A 34 -4.05 11.66 1.90
N THR A 35 -3.23 11.68 2.95
CA THR A 35 -1.76 11.85 2.87
C THR A 35 -0.99 10.60 3.30
N THR A 36 -1.67 9.56 3.77
CA THR A 36 -1.01 8.39 4.38
C THR A 36 -1.50 7.04 3.85
N GLY A 37 -2.61 7.03 3.10
CA GLY A 37 -3.23 5.79 2.60
C GLY A 37 -2.62 5.32 1.28
N THR A 38 -1.33 5.01 1.26
CA THR A 38 -0.65 4.48 0.07
C THR A 38 -1.12 3.06 -0.27
N ALA A 39 -0.91 2.63 -1.52
CA ALA A 39 -1.18 1.26 -1.93
C ALA A 39 -0.44 0.23 -1.06
N PHE A 40 0.81 0.52 -0.67
CA PHE A 40 1.62 -0.36 0.18
C PHE A 40 1.06 -0.49 1.60
N ARG A 41 0.65 0.62 2.24
CA ARG A 41 0.02 0.59 3.58
C ARG A 41 -1.27 -0.20 3.57
N ILE A 42 -2.12 0.05 2.56
CA ILE A 42 -3.39 -0.67 2.42
C ILE A 42 -3.13 -2.16 2.21
N GLN A 43 -2.21 -2.53 1.32
CA GLN A 43 -1.82 -3.93 1.11
C GLN A 43 -1.26 -4.57 2.39
N GLY A 44 -0.46 -3.85 3.16
CA GLY A 44 0.06 -4.32 4.45
C GLY A 44 -1.05 -4.66 5.45
N ILE A 45 -2.04 -3.79 5.59
CA ILE A 45 -3.22 -4.05 6.43
C ILE A 45 -4.01 -5.26 5.92
N LEU A 46 -4.25 -5.34 4.61
CA LEU A 46 -4.95 -6.46 3.99
C LEU A 46 -4.20 -7.78 4.20
N ASN A 47 -2.87 -7.78 4.15
CA ASN A 47 -2.04 -8.97 4.44
C ASN A 47 -2.21 -9.44 5.88
N CYS A 48 -2.24 -8.54 6.86
CA CYS A 48 -2.47 -8.91 8.26
C CYS A 48 -3.84 -9.59 8.45
N ILE A 49 -4.89 -9.03 7.85
CA ILE A 49 -6.23 -9.62 7.92
C ILE A 49 -6.27 -10.97 7.17
N ALA A 50 -5.60 -11.08 6.01
CA ALA A 50 -5.51 -12.33 5.25
C ALA A 50 -4.82 -13.43 6.06
N ALA A 51 -3.76 -13.10 6.82
CA ALA A 51 -3.10 -14.03 7.72
C ALA A 51 -4.06 -14.59 8.77
N VAL A 52 -4.82 -13.72 9.43
CA VAL A 52 -5.83 -14.13 10.42
C VAL A 52 -6.91 -15.02 9.79
N CYS A 53 -7.40 -14.64 8.61
CA CYS A 53 -8.38 -15.44 7.86
C CYS A 53 -7.83 -16.81 7.47
N GLY A 54 -6.59 -16.88 6.98
CA GLY A 54 -5.92 -18.12 6.59
C GLY A 54 -5.70 -19.06 7.77
N ILE A 55 -5.22 -18.54 8.90
CA ILE A 55 -5.04 -19.32 10.15
C ILE A 55 -6.39 -19.85 10.64
N THR A 56 -7.43 -19.03 10.61
CA THR A 56 -8.77 -19.44 11.03
C THR A 56 -9.32 -20.57 10.15
N LEU A 57 -9.17 -20.44 8.82
CA LEU A 57 -9.56 -21.49 7.87
C LEU A 57 -8.78 -22.79 8.09
N ALA A 58 -7.45 -22.69 8.27
CA ALA A 58 -6.60 -23.83 8.56
C ALA A 58 -7.03 -24.54 9.85
N PHE A 59 -7.35 -23.79 10.91
CA PHE A 59 -7.83 -24.36 12.15
C PHE A 59 -9.18 -25.07 11.98
N LEU A 60 -10.12 -24.49 11.22
CA LEU A 60 -11.41 -25.10 10.91
C LEU A 60 -11.24 -26.41 10.11
N HIS A 61 -10.35 -26.41 9.13
CA HIS A 61 -10.03 -27.64 8.36
C HIS A 61 -9.30 -28.69 9.21
N TYR A 62 -8.38 -28.27 10.09
CA TYR A 62 -7.67 -29.17 10.99
C TYR A 62 -8.63 -29.89 11.94
N ARG A 63 -9.65 -29.20 12.46
CA ARG A 63 -10.68 -29.82 13.32
C ARG A 63 -11.54 -30.86 12.60
N GLU A 64 -11.77 -30.69 11.31
CA GLU A 64 -12.59 -31.58 10.50
C GLU A 64 -11.78 -32.68 9.80
N ALA A 65 -10.45 -32.50 9.67
CA ALA A 65 -9.61 -33.53 9.06
C ALA A 65 -9.63 -34.79 9.90
N GLU A 66 -10.32 -35.83 9.40
CA GLU A 66 -10.27 -37.15 10.01
C GLU A 66 -8.83 -37.67 10.05
N LYS A 67 -8.41 -38.00 11.20
CA LYS A 67 -7.32 -38.82 11.78
C LYS A 67 -6.08 -39.20 10.95
N ALA A 68 -5.94 -38.84 9.68
CA ALA A 68 -4.74 -39.13 8.92
C ALA A 68 -3.62 -38.14 9.27
N LEU A 69 -2.62 -38.59 10.01
CA LEU A 69 -1.43 -37.81 10.40
C LEU A 69 -0.79 -37.06 9.22
N LYS A 70 -0.73 -37.69 8.04
CA LYS A 70 -0.20 -37.12 6.80
C LYS A 70 -0.95 -35.81 6.40
N ASN A 71 -2.27 -35.82 6.47
CA ASN A 71 -3.08 -34.63 6.12
C ASN A 71 -2.87 -33.47 7.11
N LYS A 72 -2.64 -33.78 8.36
CA LYS A 72 -2.35 -32.76 9.40
C LYS A 72 -0.99 -32.12 9.19
N ILE A 73 0.05 -32.90 8.85
CA ILE A 73 1.38 -32.39 8.54
C ILE A 73 1.33 -31.49 7.30
N THR A 74 0.68 -31.96 6.23
CA THR A 74 0.54 -31.17 4.99
C THR A 74 -0.18 -29.84 5.25
N LEU A 75 -1.26 -29.86 6.01
CA LEU A 75 -2.00 -28.65 6.37
C LEU A 75 -1.15 -27.68 7.22
N ALA A 76 -0.39 -28.19 8.19
CA ALA A 76 0.52 -27.38 8.99
C ALA A 76 1.63 -26.75 8.14
N MET A 77 2.21 -27.48 7.18
CA MET A 77 3.22 -26.96 6.25
C MET A 77 2.65 -25.86 5.35
N ILE A 78 1.45 -26.05 4.78
CA ILE A 78 0.78 -25.03 3.95
C ILE A 78 0.51 -23.78 4.78
N THR A 79 0.01 -23.92 6.00
CA THR A 79 -0.29 -22.79 6.89
C THR A 79 0.97 -22.03 7.27
N ALA A 80 2.06 -22.73 7.62
CA ALA A 80 3.34 -22.12 7.94
C ALA A 80 3.94 -21.39 6.74
N GLY A 81 3.92 -22.02 5.55
CA GLY A 81 4.40 -21.42 4.30
C GLY A 81 3.61 -20.16 3.93
N THR A 82 2.28 -20.20 4.04
CA THR A 82 1.44 -19.03 3.77
C THR A 82 1.70 -17.90 4.77
N ALA A 83 1.81 -18.21 6.07
CA ALA A 83 2.13 -17.22 7.10
C ALA A 83 3.51 -16.57 6.84
N PHE A 84 4.51 -17.36 6.45
CA PHE A 84 5.84 -16.86 6.11
C PHE A 84 5.79 -15.90 4.91
N LEU A 85 5.10 -16.27 3.82
CA LEU A 85 4.95 -15.41 2.65
C LEU A 85 4.22 -14.09 2.97
N LEU A 86 3.20 -14.13 3.82
CA LEU A 86 2.49 -12.93 4.27
C LEU A 86 3.37 -12.03 5.14
N LEU A 87 4.20 -12.59 6.01
CA LEU A 87 5.16 -11.83 6.81
C LEU A 87 6.22 -11.17 5.93
N CYS A 88 6.78 -11.89 4.95
CA CYS A 88 7.71 -11.33 3.99
C CYS A 88 7.05 -10.21 3.16
N GLY A 89 5.83 -10.42 2.68
CA GLY A 89 5.07 -9.41 1.94
C GLY A 89 4.80 -8.16 2.78
N ASN A 90 4.44 -8.32 4.06
CA ASN A 90 4.29 -7.19 4.98
C ASN A 90 5.58 -6.42 5.22
N PHE A 91 6.68 -7.15 5.42
CA PHE A 91 7.99 -6.51 5.59
C PHE A 91 8.35 -5.66 4.37
N LEU A 92 8.15 -6.19 3.14
CA LEU A 92 8.38 -5.43 1.92
C LEU A 92 7.46 -4.20 1.82
N CYS A 93 6.16 -4.34 2.13
CA CYS A 93 5.24 -3.21 2.12
C CYS A 93 5.69 -2.09 3.08
N ILE A 94 6.06 -2.44 4.32
CA ILE A 94 6.54 -1.47 5.32
C ILE A 94 7.88 -0.86 4.88
N PHE A 95 8.78 -1.67 4.32
CA PHE A 95 10.08 -1.21 3.86
C PHE A 95 9.95 -0.18 2.75
N PHE A 96 9.15 -0.44 1.72
CA PHE A 96 8.98 0.50 0.61
C PHE A 96 8.18 1.74 1.01
N ASP A 97 7.15 1.62 1.84
CA ASP A 97 6.34 2.76 2.30
C ASP A 97 7.06 3.65 3.33
N GLY A 98 7.99 3.08 4.10
CA GLY A 98 8.69 3.81 5.17
C GLY A 98 9.61 4.93 4.70
N PHE A 99 9.92 4.98 3.41
CA PHE A 99 10.77 6.00 2.79
C PHE A 99 9.99 7.12 2.10
N GLU A 100 8.67 6.99 1.98
CA GLU A 100 7.82 7.94 1.30
C GLU A 100 7.01 8.80 2.26
N GLU A 101 7.07 10.11 2.09
CA GLU A 101 6.29 11.08 2.85
C GLU A 101 5.50 11.98 1.89
N TYR A 102 4.21 12.14 2.14
CA TYR A 102 3.29 12.85 1.26
C TYR A 102 2.76 14.11 1.93
N HIS A 103 2.92 15.25 1.25
CA HIS A 103 2.43 16.55 1.67
C HIS A 103 1.38 17.04 0.67
N SER A 104 0.20 17.45 1.15
CA SER A 104 -0.89 17.96 0.30
C SER A 104 -1.06 19.46 0.49
N PHE A 105 -1.13 20.17 -0.62
CA PHE A 105 -1.34 21.63 -0.67
C PHE A 105 -2.56 21.90 -1.55
N THR A 106 -3.50 22.68 -1.03
CA THR A 106 -4.71 23.04 -1.77
C THR A 106 -4.64 24.51 -2.17
N SER A 107 -5.05 24.80 -3.39
CA SER A 107 -5.10 26.18 -3.92
C SER A 107 -6.03 27.07 -3.09
N PRO A 108 -5.83 28.39 -3.09
CA PRO A 108 -6.67 29.33 -2.33
C PRO A 108 -8.15 29.26 -2.67
N ASP A 109 -8.49 28.89 -3.91
CA ASP A 109 -9.87 28.69 -4.38
C ASP A 109 -10.46 27.32 -3.97
N GLY A 110 -9.63 26.41 -3.45
CA GLY A 110 -10.03 25.06 -3.03
C GLY A 110 -10.28 24.06 -4.17
N ILE A 111 -10.02 24.43 -5.43
CA ILE A 111 -10.35 23.61 -6.59
C ILE A 111 -9.21 22.63 -6.90
N HIS A 112 -7.96 23.08 -6.82
CA HIS A 112 -6.79 22.29 -7.17
C HIS A 112 -6.07 21.80 -5.91
N THR A 113 -5.61 20.57 -5.94
CA THR A 113 -4.76 20.00 -4.88
C THR A 113 -3.54 19.36 -5.51
N ILE A 114 -2.38 19.84 -5.11
CA ILE A 114 -1.11 19.19 -5.43
C ILE A 114 -0.69 18.31 -4.26
N VAL A 115 0.01 17.25 -4.57
CA VAL A 115 0.62 16.35 -3.59
C VAL A 115 2.09 16.23 -3.92
N ILE A 116 2.93 16.52 -2.94
CA ILE A 116 4.38 16.38 -3.07
C ILE A 116 4.79 15.15 -2.27
N MET A 117 5.43 14.20 -2.93
CA MET A 117 6.03 13.03 -2.30
C MET A 117 7.53 13.25 -2.17
N GLU A 118 8.03 13.12 -0.96
CA GLU A 118 9.46 13.02 -0.67
C GLU A 118 9.82 11.57 -0.37
N ASN A 119 10.74 11.03 -1.14
CA ASN A 119 11.31 9.71 -0.92
C ASN A 119 12.81 9.84 -0.71
N VAL A 120 13.32 9.21 0.35
CA VAL A 120 14.75 9.20 0.66
C VAL A 120 15.25 7.76 0.63
N SER A 121 16.23 7.52 -0.22
CA SER A 121 17.06 6.32 -0.19
C SER A 121 18.40 6.62 0.50
N LEU A 122 19.22 5.58 0.71
CA LEU A 122 20.50 5.71 1.43
C LEU A 122 21.47 6.75 0.85
N ILE A 123 21.34 7.10 -0.44
CA ILE A 123 22.30 7.93 -1.18
C ILE A 123 21.65 9.01 -2.06
N SER A 124 20.34 9.08 -2.12
CA SER A 124 19.64 10.09 -2.93
C SER A 124 18.26 10.38 -2.36
N GLY A 125 17.81 11.62 -2.53
CA GLY A 125 16.44 12.02 -2.33
C GLY A 125 15.70 12.18 -3.65
N GLN A 126 14.41 12.03 -3.61
CA GLN A 126 13.53 12.25 -4.73
C GLN A 126 12.30 13.01 -4.26
N VAL A 127 11.98 14.08 -4.97
CA VAL A 127 10.74 14.83 -4.79
C VAL A 127 9.91 14.62 -6.05
N THR A 128 8.69 14.16 -5.89
CA THR A 128 7.76 13.98 -7.03
C THR A 128 6.52 14.82 -6.79
N LEU A 129 6.20 15.67 -7.75
CA LEU A 129 4.99 16.46 -7.77
C LEU A 129 3.87 15.65 -8.42
N TYR A 130 2.74 15.59 -7.73
CA TYR A 130 1.50 14.97 -8.24
C TYR A 130 0.37 15.99 -8.24
N GLU A 131 -0.54 15.83 -9.18
CA GLU A 131 -1.85 16.45 -9.14
C GLU A 131 -2.87 15.46 -8.59
N ARG A 132 -3.73 15.89 -7.65
CA ARG A 132 -4.83 15.08 -7.15
C ARG A 132 -6.00 15.12 -8.11
N VAL A 133 -6.27 14.00 -8.77
CA VAL A 133 -7.37 13.88 -9.75
C VAL A 133 -8.71 13.66 -9.05
N ASN A 134 -8.70 12.88 -7.97
CA ASN A 134 -9.86 12.60 -7.13
C ASN A 134 -9.42 12.18 -5.72
N PRO A 135 -10.34 11.91 -4.76
CA PRO A 135 -9.96 11.53 -3.40
C PRO A 135 -9.05 10.29 -3.27
N LEU A 136 -8.96 9.46 -4.31
CA LEU A 136 -8.23 8.19 -4.29
C LEU A 136 -7.00 8.18 -5.20
N LEU A 137 -6.95 9.04 -6.23
CA LEU A 137 -5.96 8.96 -7.29
C LEU A 137 -5.17 10.25 -7.42
N ILE A 138 -3.86 10.10 -7.58
CA ILE A 138 -2.91 11.15 -7.91
C ILE A 138 -2.20 10.82 -9.22
N TYR A 139 -1.89 11.86 -10.00
CA TYR A 139 -1.22 11.77 -11.30
C TYR A 139 0.14 12.47 -11.22
N PRO A 140 1.25 11.80 -11.61
CA PRO A 140 2.58 12.40 -11.56
C PRO A 140 2.72 13.49 -12.63
N LYS A 141 3.26 14.64 -12.24
CA LYS A 141 3.55 15.79 -13.14
C LYS A 141 5.03 15.95 -13.36
N GLU A 142 5.79 15.99 -12.28
CA GLU A 142 7.22 16.29 -12.34
C GLU A 142 7.97 15.50 -11.28
N ARG A 143 9.22 15.18 -11.58
CA ARG A 143 10.11 14.46 -10.67
C ARG A 143 11.45 15.17 -10.61
N ILE A 144 11.90 15.49 -9.42
CA ILE A 144 13.18 16.12 -9.13
C ILE A 144 14.01 15.16 -8.27
N ILE A 145 15.26 14.99 -8.62
CA ILE A 145 16.22 14.22 -7.81
C ILE A 145 17.00 15.22 -6.97
N THR A 146 17.05 14.99 -5.67
CA THR A 146 17.86 15.79 -4.74
C THR A 146 19.08 14.99 -4.32
N ASP A 147 20.21 15.70 -4.14
CA ASP A 147 21.42 15.09 -3.63
C ASP A 147 21.33 14.85 -2.11
N ASP A 148 22.12 13.91 -1.62
CA ASP A 148 22.34 13.63 -0.18
C ASP A 148 21.08 13.27 0.64
N GLY A 149 20.00 12.84 0.01
CA GLY A 149 18.78 12.45 0.72
C GLY A 149 18.07 13.61 1.43
N HIS A 150 18.29 14.86 0.98
CA HIS A 150 17.65 16.03 1.54
C HIS A 150 16.13 16.03 1.30
N ARG A 151 15.37 16.44 2.34
CA ARG A 151 13.91 16.54 2.33
C ARG A 151 13.48 18.00 2.51
N PRO A 152 13.41 18.80 1.43
CA PRO A 152 13.14 20.23 1.54
C PRO A 152 11.78 20.55 2.12
N ILE A 153 10.74 19.75 1.81
CA ILE A 153 9.38 20.00 2.32
C ILE A 153 9.30 19.68 3.81
N CYS A 154 9.83 18.54 4.26
CA CYS A 154 9.91 18.18 5.67
C CYS A 154 10.77 19.19 6.47
N ALA A 155 11.83 19.72 5.86
CA ALA A 155 12.67 20.74 6.48
C ALA A 155 12.04 22.13 6.54
N GLY A 156 10.92 22.35 5.84
CA GLY A 156 10.29 23.66 5.69
C GLY A 156 11.04 24.60 4.73
N GLU A 157 11.93 24.07 3.92
CA GLU A 157 12.78 24.81 2.97
C GLU A 157 12.15 24.85 1.58
N TYR A 158 10.92 25.32 1.50
CA TYR A 158 10.19 25.47 0.24
C TYR A 158 9.41 26.76 0.19
N SER A 159 9.10 27.19 -1.03
CA SER A 159 8.18 28.28 -1.32
C SER A 159 7.16 27.78 -2.31
N LEU A 160 5.87 27.91 -1.98
CA LEU A 160 4.77 27.54 -2.85
C LEU A 160 4.04 28.82 -3.26
N VAL A 161 4.02 29.07 -4.56
CA VAL A 161 3.33 30.24 -5.14
C VAL A 161 2.27 29.71 -6.10
N TRP A 162 1.03 30.14 -5.89
CA TRP A 162 -0.07 29.85 -6.80
C TRP A 162 -0.21 31.02 -7.79
N ASP A 163 -0.13 30.75 -9.08
CA ASP A 163 -0.38 31.72 -10.14
C ASP A 163 -1.71 31.40 -10.81
N GLY A 164 -2.78 31.98 -10.28
CA GLY A 164 -4.14 31.62 -10.64
C GLY A 164 -4.42 30.16 -10.30
N ASP A 165 -4.77 29.36 -11.31
CA ASP A 165 -5.11 27.93 -11.19
C ASP A 165 -3.90 27.01 -11.34
N THR A 166 -2.68 27.57 -11.52
CA THR A 166 -1.44 26.82 -11.71
C THR A 166 -0.46 27.01 -10.55
N VAL A 167 0.40 26.02 -10.35
CA VAL A 167 1.52 26.04 -9.37
C VAL A 167 2.82 26.26 -10.11
#